data_a30eeb81204d063e664602452afe16a4
#
_entry.id   a30eeb81204d063e664602452afe16a4
#
_cell.length_a   1.000
_cell.length_b   1.000
_cell.length_c   1.000
_cell.angle_alpha   90.00
_cell.angle_beta   90.00
_cell.angle_gamma   90.00
#
_symmetry.space_group_name_H-M   'P 1'
#
loop_
_entity.id
_entity.type
_entity.pdbx_description
1 polymer ?
#
loop_
_entity_poly.entity_id
_entity_poly.type
_entity_poly.pdbx_seq_one_letter_code
_entity_poly.pdbx_strand_id
1 'polypeptide(L)'
;HGRRRAPTIDETPLDQCLRPGVKLDFRALPDGYVATAADVEAELKRIGHALQPYDIVVVNTRAGEVFGKPEFIHSGCGMGREATLYLTERGVRVVGTDAWSWDAPFSHTAKRWAETRDPKIIWEGHRAGREIPYWQMEKLSNLASLPPDGFEICCFPVKIKGASAGWSRVVAIFDDG
;
A
#
# COMPACT_ATOMS: atom_id res chain seq x y z
N HIS A 1 -1.13 -13.44 -27.19
CA HIS A 1 -1.78 -13.51 -25.87
C HIS A 1 -2.33 -12.13 -25.56
N GLY A 2 -3.67 -11.95 -25.64
CA GLY A 2 -4.33 -10.70 -25.33
C GLY A 2 -4.08 -10.35 -23.85
N ARG A 3 -3.48 -9.18 -23.58
CA ARG A 3 -3.34 -8.67 -22.21
C ARG A 3 -4.74 -8.42 -21.66
N ARG A 4 -5.08 -9.06 -20.56
CA ARG A 4 -6.32 -8.80 -19.86
C ARG A 4 -6.32 -7.33 -19.42
N ARG A 5 -7.39 -6.58 -19.72
CA ARG A 5 -7.55 -5.20 -19.26
C ARG A 5 -7.51 -5.19 -17.72
N ALA A 6 -6.83 -4.23 -17.12
CA ALA A 6 -6.97 -4.00 -15.69
C ALA A 6 -8.42 -3.59 -15.37
N PRO A 7 -8.98 -4.04 -14.22
CA PRO A 7 -10.31 -3.61 -13.80
C PRO A 7 -10.33 -2.11 -13.52
N THR A 8 -11.49 -1.49 -13.74
CA THR A 8 -11.74 -0.09 -13.38
C THR A 8 -12.31 0.01 -11.97
N ILE A 9 -12.27 1.18 -11.33
CA ILE A 9 -12.66 1.35 -9.91
C ILE A 9 -14.12 0.95 -9.65
N ASP A 10 -15.00 1.08 -10.63
CA ASP A 10 -16.38 0.66 -10.54
C ASP A 10 -16.60 -0.86 -10.61
N GLU A 11 -15.53 -1.60 -10.94
CA GLU A 11 -15.50 -3.06 -10.97
C GLU A 11 -14.87 -3.67 -9.71
N THR A 12 -14.50 -2.83 -8.72
CA THR A 12 -13.91 -3.31 -7.46
C THR A 12 -14.88 -4.26 -6.74
N PRO A 13 -14.47 -5.50 -6.43
CA PRO A 13 -15.32 -6.43 -5.69
C PRO A 13 -15.60 -5.93 -4.26
N LEU A 14 -16.88 -5.85 -3.87
CA LEU A 14 -17.28 -5.28 -2.58
C LEU A 14 -16.80 -6.13 -1.40
N ASP A 15 -16.68 -7.44 -1.58
CA ASP A 15 -16.17 -8.37 -0.59
C ASP A 15 -14.68 -8.19 -0.25
N GLN A 16 -13.97 -7.37 -1.00
CA GLN A 16 -12.59 -6.96 -0.73
C GLN A 16 -12.49 -5.61 0.01
N CYS A 17 -13.61 -4.87 0.14
CA CYS A 17 -13.60 -3.51 0.68
C CYS A 17 -13.92 -3.42 2.18
N LEU A 18 -14.29 -4.53 2.82
CA LEU A 18 -14.52 -4.64 4.28
C LEU A 18 -13.91 -5.95 4.75
N ARG A 19 -12.72 -5.88 5.37
CA ARG A 19 -11.92 -7.04 5.74
C ARG A 19 -11.04 -6.74 6.96
N PRO A 20 -10.51 -7.78 7.64
CA PRO A 20 -9.51 -7.61 8.68
C PRO A 20 -8.34 -6.74 8.21
N GLY A 21 -7.93 -5.80 9.05
CA GLY A 21 -6.85 -4.87 8.82
C GLY A 21 -5.55 -5.31 9.49
N VAL A 22 -4.44 -5.14 8.78
CA VAL A 22 -3.09 -5.38 9.31
C VAL A 22 -2.24 -4.14 9.04
N LYS A 23 -1.62 -3.59 10.08
CA LYS A 23 -0.70 -2.45 9.95
C LYS A 23 0.75 -2.90 10.05
N LEU A 24 1.53 -2.58 9.02
CA LEU A 24 2.98 -2.67 9.03
C LEU A 24 3.56 -1.30 9.41
N ASP A 25 4.44 -1.26 10.41
CA ASP A 25 5.06 -0.02 10.88
C ASP A 25 6.46 0.15 10.29
N PHE A 26 6.55 0.92 9.23
CA PHE A 26 7.78 1.22 8.50
C PHE A 26 8.31 2.63 8.74
N ARG A 27 7.87 3.30 9.83
CA ARG A 27 8.35 4.66 10.18
C ARG A 27 9.85 4.73 10.43
N ALA A 28 10.48 3.62 10.81
CA ALA A 28 11.93 3.55 11.01
C ALA A 28 12.72 3.47 9.69
N LEU A 29 12.07 3.14 8.57
CA LEU A 29 12.73 3.08 7.27
C LEU A 29 12.98 4.49 6.73
N PRO A 30 14.13 4.74 6.08
CA PRO A 30 14.48 6.06 5.55
C PRO A 30 13.53 6.52 4.44
N ASP A 31 13.42 7.85 4.26
CA ASP A 31 12.71 8.42 3.14
C ASP A 31 13.32 7.94 1.81
N GLY A 32 12.47 7.50 0.89
CA GLY A 32 12.89 6.97 -0.41
C GLY A 32 13.43 5.53 -0.38
N TYR A 33 13.48 4.89 0.77
CA TYR A 33 13.79 3.46 0.86
C TYR A 33 12.73 2.66 0.11
N VAL A 34 13.14 1.58 -0.54
CA VAL A 34 12.24 0.64 -1.22
C VAL A 34 12.16 -0.62 -0.39
N ALA A 35 11.05 -0.80 0.30
CA ALA A 35 10.83 -1.97 1.15
C ALA A 35 10.81 -3.27 0.33
N THR A 36 11.45 -4.29 0.88
CA THR A 36 11.62 -5.60 0.29
C THR A 36 10.65 -6.63 0.89
N ALA A 37 10.61 -7.82 0.32
CA ALA A 37 9.88 -8.95 0.91
C ALA A 37 10.38 -9.29 2.32
N ALA A 38 11.70 -9.18 2.54
CA ALA A 38 12.31 -9.46 3.85
C ALA A 38 11.88 -8.44 4.92
N ASP A 39 11.71 -7.16 4.55
CA ASP A 39 11.20 -6.14 5.47
C ASP A 39 9.76 -6.44 5.91
N VAL A 40 8.92 -6.84 4.95
CA VAL A 40 7.53 -7.24 5.23
C VAL A 40 7.49 -8.47 6.15
N GLU A 41 8.28 -9.49 5.84
CA GLU A 41 8.34 -10.70 6.64
C GLU A 41 8.82 -10.43 8.07
N ALA A 42 9.86 -9.60 8.22
CA ALA A 42 10.40 -9.21 9.52
C ALA A 42 9.34 -8.47 10.36
N GLU A 43 8.60 -7.55 9.74
CA GLU A 43 7.55 -6.80 10.44
C GLU A 43 6.37 -7.69 10.82
N LEU A 44 5.90 -8.56 9.93
CA LEU A 44 4.85 -9.54 10.24
C LEU A 44 5.25 -10.45 11.40
N LYS A 45 6.51 -10.91 11.42
CA LYS A 45 7.05 -11.69 12.53
C LYS A 45 7.10 -10.87 13.82
N ARG A 46 7.51 -9.60 13.77
CA ARG A 46 7.56 -8.71 14.93
C ARG A 46 6.19 -8.51 15.57
N ILE A 47 5.14 -8.35 14.76
CA ILE A 47 3.76 -8.18 15.25
C ILE A 47 3.05 -9.51 15.55
N GLY A 48 3.65 -10.65 15.20
CA GLY A 48 3.08 -11.98 15.43
C GLY A 48 1.90 -12.32 14.52
N HIS A 49 1.77 -11.66 13.37
CA HIS A 49 0.65 -11.86 12.45
C HIS A 49 1.01 -12.77 11.28
N ALA A 50 0.13 -13.74 11.00
CA ALA A 50 0.19 -14.59 9.81
C ALA A 50 -0.88 -14.14 8.81
N LEU A 51 -0.45 -13.58 7.67
CA LEU A 51 -1.36 -13.07 6.64
C LEU A 51 -2.41 -14.11 6.23
N GLN A 52 -3.65 -13.65 6.18
CA GLN A 52 -4.77 -14.43 5.65
C GLN A 52 -5.19 -13.87 4.29
N PRO A 53 -5.76 -14.71 3.40
CA PRO A 53 -6.33 -14.21 2.15
C PRO A 53 -7.36 -13.11 2.43
N TYR A 54 -7.25 -12.02 1.67
CA TYR A 54 -8.08 -10.81 1.77
C TYR A 54 -7.83 -9.92 3.00
N ASP A 55 -6.82 -10.16 3.82
CA ASP A 55 -6.38 -9.12 4.75
C ASP A 55 -6.13 -7.81 3.99
N ILE A 56 -6.55 -6.69 4.55
CA ILE A 56 -6.21 -5.36 4.03
C ILE A 56 -4.97 -4.89 4.77
N VAL A 57 -3.86 -4.74 4.03
CA VAL A 57 -2.58 -4.36 4.62
C VAL A 57 -2.33 -2.87 4.45
N VAL A 58 -2.14 -2.15 5.55
CA VAL A 58 -1.77 -0.72 5.52
C VAL A 58 -0.37 -0.51 6.05
N VAL A 59 0.39 0.34 5.38
CA VAL A 59 1.79 0.65 5.69
C VAL A 59 1.88 2.05 6.27
N ASN A 60 2.28 2.13 7.53
CA ASN A 60 2.52 3.38 8.23
C ASN A 60 4.00 3.79 8.04
N THR A 61 4.22 4.93 7.41
CA THR A 61 5.53 5.48 7.11
C THR A 61 5.76 6.80 7.84
N ARG A 62 6.94 7.39 7.71
CA ARG A 62 7.21 8.75 8.22
C ARG A 62 6.40 9.84 7.49
N ALA A 63 5.86 9.56 6.31
CA ALA A 63 5.07 10.53 5.57
C ALA A 63 3.84 11.01 6.34
N GLY A 64 3.20 10.13 7.13
CA GLY A 64 2.06 10.48 7.96
C GLY A 64 2.32 11.61 8.97
N GLU A 65 3.57 11.75 9.46
CA GLU A 65 3.96 12.78 10.43
C GLU A 65 4.05 14.18 9.81
N VAL A 66 4.22 14.24 8.49
CA VAL A 66 4.39 15.50 7.74
C VAL A 66 3.25 15.74 6.74
N PHE A 67 2.14 15.05 6.90
CA PHE A 67 0.95 15.23 6.06
C PHE A 67 0.52 16.71 6.04
N GLY A 68 0.24 17.24 4.85
CA GLY A 68 -0.15 18.64 4.65
C GLY A 68 1.02 19.63 4.59
N LYS A 69 2.27 19.19 4.79
CA LYS A 69 3.46 20.02 4.62
C LYS A 69 4.11 19.80 3.25
N PRO A 70 4.93 20.76 2.75
CA PRO A 70 5.59 20.62 1.44
C PRO A 70 6.46 19.37 1.29
N GLU A 71 7.13 18.94 2.37
CA GLU A 71 7.99 17.77 2.39
C GLU A 71 7.24 16.43 2.25
N PHE A 72 5.92 16.40 2.45
CA PHE A 72 5.10 15.21 2.38
C PHE A 72 5.32 14.37 1.11
N ILE A 73 5.42 15.04 -0.04
CA ILE A 73 5.61 14.37 -1.35
C ILE A 73 6.99 13.70 -1.50
N HIS A 74 7.92 13.97 -0.58
CA HIS A 74 9.28 13.44 -0.57
C HIS A 74 9.54 12.46 0.57
N SER A 75 8.58 12.31 1.48
CA SER A 75 8.73 11.57 2.74
C SER A 75 8.16 10.15 2.66
N GLY A 76 8.69 9.30 3.51
CA GLY A 76 8.31 7.90 3.65
C GLY A 76 9.09 6.96 2.74
N CYS A 77 9.01 5.68 3.06
CA CYS A 77 9.45 4.59 2.20
C CYS A 77 8.36 4.23 1.19
N GLY A 78 8.72 3.49 0.15
CA GLY A 78 7.75 2.89 -0.77
C GLY A 78 7.84 1.37 -0.74
N MET A 79 6.82 0.72 -1.25
CA MET A 79 6.76 -0.74 -1.38
C MET A 79 7.32 -1.16 -2.73
N GLY A 80 8.43 -1.89 -2.72
CA GLY A 80 9.04 -2.43 -3.93
C GLY A 80 8.19 -3.53 -4.56
N ARG A 81 8.61 -3.98 -5.74
CA ARG A 81 7.97 -5.11 -6.42
C ARG A 81 7.92 -6.36 -5.55
N GLU A 82 9.05 -6.71 -4.92
CA GLU A 82 9.14 -7.93 -4.08
C GLU A 82 8.21 -7.86 -2.86
N ALA A 83 8.19 -6.73 -2.15
CA ALA A 83 7.29 -6.52 -1.03
C ALA A 83 5.82 -6.61 -1.45
N THR A 84 5.47 -6.01 -2.59
CA THR A 84 4.11 -6.06 -3.14
C THR A 84 3.70 -7.47 -3.53
N LEU A 85 4.57 -8.23 -4.20
CA LEU A 85 4.31 -9.62 -4.56
C LEU A 85 4.24 -10.53 -3.34
N TYR A 86 5.09 -10.30 -2.33
CA TYR A 86 5.01 -11.04 -1.06
C TYR A 86 3.61 -10.99 -0.45
N LEU A 87 2.98 -9.80 -0.46
CA LEU A 87 1.60 -9.62 0.03
C LEU A 87 0.57 -10.29 -0.90
N THR A 88 0.65 -10.00 -2.19
CA THR A 88 -0.38 -10.41 -3.16
C THR A 88 -0.36 -11.91 -3.45
N GLU A 89 0.79 -12.58 -3.38
CA GLU A 89 0.93 -14.04 -3.45
C GLU A 89 0.28 -14.75 -2.26
N ARG A 90 0.19 -14.06 -1.10
CA ARG A 90 -0.49 -14.57 0.12
C ARG A 90 -1.97 -14.20 0.18
N GLY A 91 -2.53 -13.71 -0.92
CA GLY A 91 -3.97 -13.46 -1.03
C GLY A 91 -4.41 -12.04 -0.67
N VAL A 92 -3.50 -11.14 -0.28
CA VAL A 92 -3.83 -9.71 -0.10
C VAL A 92 -4.28 -9.12 -1.43
N ARG A 93 -5.39 -8.38 -1.42
CA ARG A 93 -5.96 -7.75 -2.63
C ARG A 93 -6.16 -6.26 -2.49
N VAL A 94 -6.13 -5.73 -1.29
CA VAL A 94 -6.21 -4.30 -1.00
C VAL A 94 -5.06 -3.93 -0.08
N VAL A 95 -4.35 -2.88 -0.45
CA VAL A 95 -3.25 -2.31 0.35
C VAL A 95 -3.45 -0.82 0.53
N GLY A 96 -2.76 -0.25 1.50
CA GLY A 96 -2.82 1.19 1.74
C GLY A 96 -1.53 1.76 2.31
N THR A 97 -1.32 3.06 2.16
CA THR A 97 -0.19 3.78 2.77
C THR A 97 -0.59 5.20 3.15
N ASP A 98 0.06 5.74 4.15
CA ASP A 98 -0.01 7.17 4.50
C ASP A 98 0.90 8.05 3.63
N ALA A 99 1.77 7.44 2.82
CA ALA A 99 2.64 8.16 1.90
C ALA A 99 1.87 8.70 0.67
N TRP A 100 2.54 9.56 -0.09
CA TRP A 100 1.99 10.11 -1.32
C TRP A 100 1.66 9.04 -2.37
N SER A 101 2.46 7.97 -2.43
CA SER A 101 2.28 6.86 -3.34
C SER A 101 2.68 5.55 -2.66
N TRP A 102 2.19 4.43 -3.19
CA TRP A 102 2.62 3.09 -2.81
C TRP A 102 4.10 2.83 -3.10
N ASP A 103 4.61 3.36 -4.21
CA ASP A 103 6.04 3.34 -4.53
C ASP A 103 6.81 4.43 -3.77
N ALA A 104 8.13 4.29 -3.72
CA ALA A 104 9.00 5.29 -3.13
C ALA A 104 8.82 6.66 -3.79
N PRO A 105 8.95 7.76 -3.03
CA PRO A 105 8.76 9.10 -3.54
C PRO A 105 9.57 9.39 -4.80
N PHE A 106 8.96 10.05 -5.76
CA PHE A 106 9.51 10.27 -7.11
C PHE A 106 10.88 10.96 -7.10
N SER A 107 11.11 11.89 -6.16
CA SER A 107 12.40 12.59 -6.03
C SER A 107 13.56 11.62 -5.75
N HIS A 108 13.33 10.59 -4.94
CA HIS A 108 14.33 9.56 -4.65
C HIS A 108 14.48 8.59 -5.83
N THR A 109 13.38 8.19 -6.45
CA THR A 109 13.39 7.35 -7.64
C THR A 109 14.13 8.03 -8.80
N ALA A 110 13.93 9.35 -9.00
CA ALA A 110 14.62 10.12 -10.04
C ALA A 110 16.15 10.15 -9.82
N LYS A 111 16.61 10.29 -8.58
CA LYS A 111 18.04 10.23 -8.24
C LYS A 111 18.62 8.85 -8.57
N ARG A 112 17.98 7.77 -8.11
CA ARG A 112 18.39 6.39 -8.43
C ARG A 112 18.40 6.13 -9.93
N TRP A 113 17.39 6.62 -10.65
CA TRP A 113 17.35 6.45 -12.10
C TRP A 113 18.48 7.21 -12.82
N ALA A 114 18.84 8.41 -12.34
CA ALA A 114 19.95 9.17 -12.91
C ALA A 114 21.28 8.39 -12.82
N GLU A 115 21.46 7.59 -11.77
CA GLU A 115 22.64 6.76 -11.53
C GLU A 115 22.60 5.44 -12.31
N THR A 116 21.46 4.74 -12.25
CA THR A 116 21.34 3.36 -12.75
C THR A 116 20.85 3.26 -14.19
N ARG A 117 20.07 4.24 -14.66
CA ARG A 117 19.35 4.21 -15.96
C ARG A 117 18.46 2.97 -16.13
N ASP A 118 18.16 2.26 -15.03
CA ASP A 118 17.29 1.08 -15.08
C ASP A 118 15.81 1.50 -15.02
N PRO A 119 15.02 1.31 -16.10
CA PRO A 119 13.61 1.66 -16.10
C PRO A 119 12.76 0.76 -15.18
N LYS A 120 13.31 -0.34 -14.66
CA LYS A 120 12.59 -1.27 -13.79
C LYS A 120 12.29 -0.66 -12.43
N ILE A 121 13.10 0.31 -11.98
CA ILE A 121 12.92 0.97 -10.69
C ILE A 121 11.75 1.97 -10.67
N ILE A 122 11.17 2.28 -11.84
CA ILE A 122 10.05 3.21 -11.95
C ILE A 122 8.74 2.46 -11.68
N TRP A 123 8.02 2.85 -10.64
CA TRP A 123 6.74 2.26 -10.25
C TRP A 123 6.77 0.74 -10.08
N GLU A 124 7.76 0.25 -9.36
CA GLU A 124 7.96 -1.20 -9.16
C GLU A 124 6.76 -1.85 -8.45
N GLY A 125 6.22 -1.21 -7.40
CA GLY A 125 5.03 -1.68 -6.70
C GLY A 125 3.78 -1.66 -7.58
N HIS A 126 3.51 -0.54 -8.25
CA HIS A 126 2.39 -0.45 -9.21
C HIS A 126 2.51 -1.50 -10.31
N ARG A 127 3.71 -1.72 -10.83
CA ARG A 127 3.94 -2.69 -11.92
C ARG A 127 3.75 -4.14 -11.48
N ALA A 128 3.94 -4.45 -10.19
CA ALA A 128 3.62 -5.76 -9.63
C ALA A 128 2.14 -6.13 -9.86
N GLY A 129 1.24 -5.16 -9.90
CA GLY A 129 -0.17 -5.34 -10.21
C GLY A 129 -0.48 -5.88 -11.62
N ARG A 130 0.53 -5.91 -12.51
CA ARG A 130 0.41 -6.59 -13.82
C ARG A 130 0.56 -8.11 -13.71
N GLU A 131 1.18 -8.57 -12.63
CA GLU A 131 1.40 -9.99 -12.34
C GLU A 131 0.25 -10.52 -11.50
N ILE A 132 -0.03 -9.87 -10.37
CA ILE A 132 -1.15 -10.19 -9.48
C ILE A 132 -1.93 -8.90 -9.21
N PRO A 133 -3.13 -8.73 -9.77
CA PRO A 133 -3.95 -7.53 -9.58
C PRO A 133 -4.31 -7.29 -8.12
N TYR A 134 -4.23 -6.03 -7.70
CA TYR A 134 -4.59 -5.55 -6.37
C TYR A 134 -5.02 -4.07 -6.43
N TRP A 135 -5.62 -3.57 -5.36
CA TRP A 135 -6.07 -2.19 -5.21
C TRP A 135 -5.18 -1.45 -4.22
N GLN A 136 -4.91 -0.19 -4.49
CA GLN A 136 -4.08 0.65 -3.64
C GLN A 136 -4.90 1.81 -3.07
N MET A 137 -4.71 2.10 -1.79
CA MET A 137 -5.14 3.32 -1.12
C MET A 137 -3.90 4.14 -0.78
N GLU A 138 -3.94 5.42 -1.06
CA GLU A 138 -2.80 6.32 -0.82
C GLU A 138 -3.24 7.51 0.01
N LYS A 139 -2.29 8.14 0.70
CA LYS A 139 -2.54 9.34 1.50
C LYS A 139 -3.53 9.10 2.64
N LEU A 140 -3.44 7.90 3.24
CA LEU A 140 -4.19 7.60 4.46
C LEU A 140 -3.68 8.46 5.62
N SER A 141 -4.53 8.70 6.61
CA SER A 141 -4.16 9.42 7.83
C SER A 141 -4.42 8.59 9.07
N ASN A 142 -3.80 8.99 10.19
CA ASN A 142 -3.98 8.37 11.50
C ASN A 142 -3.53 6.90 11.63
N LEU A 143 -2.72 6.39 10.71
CA LEU A 143 -2.24 5.00 10.80
C LEU A 143 -1.41 4.75 12.06
N ALA A 144 -0.72 5.77 12.59
CA ALA A 144 0.07 5.66 13.82
C ALA A 144 -0.78 5.31 15.05
N SER A 145 -2.08 5.64 15.05
CA SER A 145 -2.99 5.34 16.16
C SER A 145 -3.55 3.90 16.13
N LEU A 146 -3.39 3.18 15.02
CA LEU A 146 -3.88 1.82 14.90
C LEU A 146 -2.97 0.83 15.63
N PRO A 147 -3.51 -0.21 16.27
CA PRO A 147 -2.74 -1.39 16.67
C PRO A 147 -2.21 -2.13 15.42
N PRO A 148 -1.35 -3.14 15.58
CA PRO A 148 -0.87 -3.93 14.45
C PRO A 148 -1.98 -4.70 13.71
N ASP A 149 -2.97 -5.19 14.43
CA ASP A 149 -4.15 -5.92 13.95
C ASP A 149 -5.31 -5.80 14.94
N GLY A 150 -6.37 -6.62 14.81
CA GLY A 150 -7.53 -6.60 15.71
C GLY A 150 -8.56 -5.54 15.34
N PHE A 151 -8.60 -5.10 14.10
CA PHE A 151 -9.61 -4.18 13.54
C PHE A 151 -9.98 -4.60 12.12
N GLU A 152 -11.11 -4.11 11.65
CA GLU A 152 -11.48 -4.21 10.24
C GLU A 152 -11.22 -2.88 9.52
N ILE A 153 -10.92 -2.94 8.23
CA ILE A 153 -10.84 -1.77 7.35
C ILE A 153 -12.03 -1.77 6.41
N CYS A 154 -12.76 -0.64 6.42
CA CYS A 154 -13.80 -0.33 5.45
C CYS A 154 -13.27 0.72 4.47
N CYS A 155 -13.25 0.39 3.16
CA CYS A 155 -12.61 1.22 2.14
C CYS A 155 -13.36 1.25 0.80
N PHE A 156 -14.70 1.26 0.81
CA PHE A 156 -15.50 1.29 -0.41
C PHE A 156 -15.20 2.53 -1.25
N PRO A 157 -14.69 2.39 -2.49
CA PRO A 157 -14.42 3.52 -3.36
C PRO A 157 -15.70 4.08 -3.97
N VAL A 158 -15.67 5.38 -4.31
CA VAL A 158 -16.71 5.97 -5.14
C VAL A 158 -16.72 5.30 -6.51
N LYS A 159 -17.90 4.83 -6.94
CA LYS A 159 -18.08 4.04 -8.17
C LYS A 159 -18.13 4.94 -9.41
N ILE A 160 -16.96 5.34 -9.90
CA ILE A 160 -16.83 6.18 -11.10
C ILE A 160 -16.65 5.28 -12.32
N LYS A 161 -17.64 5.21 -13.19
CA LYS A 161 -17.65 4.33 -14.36
C LYS A 161 -16.42 4.53 -15.24
N GLY A 162 -15.66 3.45 -15.45
CA GLY A 162 -14.51 3.42 -16.34
C GLY A 162 -13.29 4.18 -15.84
N ALA A 163 -13.29 4.71 -14.60
CA ALA A 163 -12.13 5.39 -14.04
C ALA A 163 -11.10 4.40 -13.48
N SER A 164 -9.83 4.80 -13.49
CA SER A 164 -8.73 4.01 -12.92
C SER A 164 -8.61 4.17 -11.40
N ALA A 165 -9.23 5.19 -10.82
CA ALA A 165 -9.22 5.49 -9.39
C ALA A 165 -10.52 6.20 -8.97
N GLY A 166 -10.79 6.21 -7.67
CA GLY A 166 -11.90 6.92 -7.06
C GLY A 166 -11.55 7.30 -5.62
N TRP A 167 -12.25 8.28 -5.07
CA TRP A 167 -12.12 8.63 -3.67
C TRP A 167 -12.70 7.52 -2.79
N SER A 168 -12.08 7.34 -1.62
CA SER A 168 -12.59 6.45 -0.58
C SER A 168 -12.50 7.14 0.79
N ARG A 169 -13.54 7.03 1.60
CA ARG A 169 -13.48 7.33 3.02
C ARG A 169 -13.06 6.06 3.74
N VAL A 170 -11.77 5.94 4.01
CA VAL A 170 -11.22 4.74 4.69
C VAL A 170 -11.36 4.89 6.19
N VAL A 171 -11.92 3.89 6.86
CA VAL A 171 -12.08 3.86 8.32
C VAL A 171 -11.65 2.52 8.88
N ALA A 172 -11.08 2.54 10.08
CA ALA A 172 -10.87 1.35 10.90
C ALA A 172 -12.07 1.18 11.83
N ILE A 173 -12.56 -0.05 11.95
CA ILE A 173 -13.68 -0.44 12.79
C ILE A 173 -13.15 -1.38 13.85
N PHE A 174 -13.46 -1.10 15.11
CA PHE A 174 -13.10 -1.92 16.26
C PHE A 174 -14.37 -2.52 16.82
N ASP A 175 -14.30 -3.78 17.24
CA ASP A 175 -15.36 -4.38 18.04
C ASP A 175 -15.23 -3.82 19.48
N ASP A 176 -16.21 -3.04 19.89
CA ASP A 176 -16.38 -2.70 21.29
C ASP A 176 -16.84 -3.97 22.02
N GLY A 177 -15.88 -4.70 22.64
CA GLY A 177 -16.11 -5.92 23.36
C GLY A 177 -17.06 -5.79 24.56
#